data_eb2f06219f1677dbb778e1c4acaa7f2c
#
_entry.id   eb2f06219f1677dbb778e1c4acaa7f2c
#
_cell.length_a   1.000
_cell.length_b   1.000
_cell.length_c   1.000
_cell.angle_alpha   90.00
_cell.angle_beta   90.00
_cell.angle_gamma   90.00
#
_symmetry.space_group_name_H-M   'P 1'
#
loop_
_entity.id
_entity.type
_entity.pdbx_description
1 polymer ?
#
loop_
_entity_poly.entity_id
_entity_poly.type
_entity_poly.pdbx_seq_one_letter_code
_entity_poly.pdbx_strand_id
1 'polypeptide(L)'
;MKILLIGEYSNVHATLAEGLRCLGHEVTVLSNGDFWKNYKRDIDLVRIPTKLGGLIYLLKLMRILPKLRGYDVVQLINPMFFELKAERIFPIYRYLRKHNKKVFLGGFGMDWYWVSTCRTTMPLRYSDFNIGKSLRTNHDAIKETKDWIGTTKEKLNKYIAADCDGIITGLYEYWVCYHSYFPNKAVY
;
A
#
# COMPACT_ATOMS: atom_id res chain seq x y z
N MET A 1 18.69 2.08 -12.32
CA MET A 1 17.85 0.94 -11.91
C MET A 1 16.49 1.07 -12.59
N LYS A 2 15.79 -0.04 -12.76
CA LYS A 2 14.41 -0.08 -13.24
C LYS A 2 13.47 -0.22 -12.04
N ILE A 3 12.60 0.77 -11.83
CA ILE A 3 11.78 0.90 -10.62
C ILE A 3 10.30 0.94 -10.99
N LEU A 4 9.48 0.15 -10.27
CA LEU A 4 8.02 0.13 -10.42
C LEU A 4 7.37 0.62 -9.12
N LEU A 5 6.56 1.66 -9.21
CA LEU A 5 5.78 2.20 -8.11
C LEU A 5 4.29 1.85 -8.35
N ILE A 6 3.67 1.11 -7.43
CA ILE A 6 2.29 0.64 -7.58
C ILE A 6 1.38 1.28 -6.55
N GLY A 7 0.30 1.90 -7.02
CA GLY A 7 -0.64 2.66 -6.24
C GLY A 7 -0.23 4.12 -6.08
N GLU A 8 -1.12 4.93 -5.53
CA GLU A 8 -0.89 6.35 -5.27
C GLU A 8 -1.73 6.81 -4.08
N TYR A 9 -1.10 7.54 -3.17
CA TYR A 9 -1.76 8.31 -2.13
C TYR A 9 -1.10 9.69 -2.01
N SER A 10 -1.89 10.73 -2.11
CA SER A 10 -1.47 12.12 -1.81
C SER A 10 -0.18 12.57 -2.53
N ASN A 11 0.01 12.14 -3.78
CA ASN A 11 1.16 12.48 -4.64
C ASN A 11 2.50 11.84 -4.22
N VAL A 12 2.49 10.84 -3.36
CA VAL A 12 3.74 10.22 -2.85
C VAL A 12 4.52 9.56 -3.98
N HIS A 13 3.90 8.64 -4.73
CA HIS A 13 4.59 7.92 -5.80
C HIS A 13 4.88 8.79 -7.03
N ALA A 14 4.00 9.72 -7.37
CA ALA A 14 4.24 10.62 -8.50
C ALA A 14 5.43 11.54 -8.22
N THR A 15 5.54 12.14 -7.02
CA THR A 15 6.67 12.96 -6.62
C THR A 15 7.96 12.15 -6.49
N LEU A 16 7.89 10.96 -5.88
CA LEU A 16 9.04 10.05 -5.78
C LEU A 16 9.58 9.67 -7.16
N ALA A 17 8.67 9.40 -8.12
CA ALA A 17 9.05 9.08 -9.49
C ALA A 17 9.81 10.23 -10.18
N GLU A 18 9.40 11.47 -9.96
CA GLU A 18 10.09 12.65 -10.49
C GLU A 18 11.52 12.73 -9.95
N GLY A 19 11.69 12.64 -8.63
CA GLY A 19 13.01 12.64 -8.00
C GLY A 19 13.92 11.52 -8.48
N LEU A 20 13.40 10.28 -8.55
CA LEU A 20 14.16 9.13 -9.03
C LEU A 20 14.56 9.25 -10.50
N ARG A 21 13.71 9.83 -11.35
CA ARG A 21 14.03 10.11 -12.76
C ARG A 21 15.14 11.16 -12.89
N CYS A 22 15.11 12.21 -12.06
CA CYS A 22 16.20 13.20 -12.00
C CYS A 22 17.54 12.57 -11.62
N LEU A 23 17.53 11.49 -10.84
CA LEU A 23 18.71 10.69 -10.49
C LEU A 23 19.10 9.65 -11.57
N GLY A 24 18.47 9.69 -12.74
CA GLY A 24 18.79 8.82 -13.88
C GLY A 24 18.21 7.39 -13.78
N HIS A 25 17.17 7.17 -12.99
CA HIS A 25 16.48 5.88 -12.91
C HIS A 25 15.34 5.77 -13.92
N GLU A 26 15.11 4.58 -14.46
CA GLU A 26 13.92 4.25 -15.24
C GLU A 26 12.77 3.93 -14.27
N VAL A 27 11.75 4.81 -14.21
CA VAL A 27 10.65 4.68 -13.26
C VAL A 27 9.32 4.56 -13.97
N THR A 28 8.54 3.55 -13.60
CA THR A 28 7.16 3.34 -14.04
C THR A 28 6.22 3.50 -12.86
N VAL A 29 5.22 4.37 -12.98
CA VAL A 29 4.14 4.54 -12.00
C VAL A 29 2.87 3.89 -12.54
N LEU A 30 2.34 2.91 -11.80
CA LEU A 30 1.05 2.26 -12.08
C LEU A 30 0.07 2.64 -10.98
N SER A 31 -0.97 3.41 -11.27
CA SER A 31 -1.95 3.81 -10.27
C SER A 31 -3.29 4.20 -10.88
N ASN A 32 -4.27 4.51 -10.02
CA ASN A 32 -5.52 5.18 -10.39
C ASN A 32 -5.43 6.71 -10.27
N GLY A 33 -4.26 7.25 -9.92
CA GLY A 33 -4.02 8.68 -9.74
C GLY A 33 -4.62 9.27 -8.45
N ASP A 34 -4.95 8.45 -7.45
CA ASP A 34 -5.64 8.85 -6.22
C ASP A 34 -7.01 9.50 -6.51
N PHE A 35 -7.79 8.81 -7.35
CA PHE A 35 -9.17 9.16 -7.75
C PHE A 35 -9.28 10.54 -8.44
N TRP A 36 -10.08 11.46 -7.87
CA TRP A 36 -10.36 12.78 -8.43
C TRP A 36 -9.14 13.71 -8.48
N LYS A 37 -8.10 13.44 -7.66
CA LYS A 37 -6.84 14.21 -7.64
C LYS A 37 -6.02 14.03 -8.91
N ASN A 38 -6.19 12.90 -9.60
CA ASN A 38 -5.66 12.60 -10.92
C ASN A 38 -4.14 12.83 -11.06
N TYR A 39 -3.37 12.39 -10.06
CA TYR A 39 -1.91 12.50 -10.09
C TYR A 39 -1.27 11.77 -11.27
N LYS A 40 -0.10 12.27 -11.68
CA LYS A 40 0.64 11.78 -12.84
C LYS A 40 1.03 10.31 -12.69
N ARG A 41 0.86 9.53 -13.76
CA ARG A 41 1.19 8.11 -13.83
C ARG A 41 1.51 7.69 -15.26
N ASP A 42 2.23 6.58 -15.41
CA ASP A 42 2.59 6.04 -16.73
C ASP A 42 1.57 5.00 -17.19
N ILE A 43 1.06 4.19 -16.26
CA ILE A 43 0.04 3.18 -16.53
C ILE A 43 -1.20 3.51 -15.71
N ASP A 44 -2.26 3.86 -16.41
CA ASP A 44 -3.55 4.17 -15.81
C ASP A 44 -4.35 2.89 -15.52
N LEU A 45 -4.70 2.68 -14.25
CA LEU A 45 -5.50 1.55 -13.80
C LEU A 45 -6.66 2.02 -12.90
N VAL A 46 -7.62 2.68 -13.52
CA VAL A 46 -8.86 3.14 -12.86
C VAL A 46 -9.95 2.10 -12.96
N ARG A 47 -10.69 1.89 -11.88
CA ARG A 47 -11.90 1.09 -11.86
C ARG A 47 -13.11 1.95 -12.21
N ILE A 48 -13.85 1.55 -13.26
CA ILE A 48 -15.07 2.23 -13.68
C ILE A 48 -16.18 1.92 -12.65
N PRO A 49 -16.97 2.92 -12.18
CA PRO A 49 -18.03 2.71 -11.19
C PRO A 49 -19.31 2.15 -11.82
N THR A 50 -19.21 0.98 -12.49
CA THR A 50 -20.33 0.27 -13.11
C THR A 50 -20.43 -1.16 -12.58
N LYS A 51 -21.57 -1.82 -12.82
CA LYS A 51 -21.76 -3.23 -12.43
C LYS A 51 -20.68 -4.17 -12.99
N LEU A 52 -20.20 -3.92 -14.21
CA LEU A 52 -19.14 -4.68 -14.86
C LEU A 52 -17.74 -4.11 -14.61
N GLY A 53 -17.61 -2.95 -13.95
CA GLY A 53 -16.34 -2.25 -13.75
C GLY A 53 -15.27 -3.08 -13.04
N GLY A 54 -15.66 -3.93 -12.11
CA GLY A 54 -14.74 -4.86 -11.44
C GLY A 54 -14.18 -5.94 -12.36
N LEU A 55 -14.99 -6.44 -13.32
CA LEU A 55 -14.54 -7.41 -14.32
C LEU A 55 -13.60 -6.74 -15.33
N ILE A 56 -13.99 -5.57 -15.83
CA ILE A 56 -13.16 -4.78 -16.77
C ILE A 56 -11.82 -4.44 -16.13
N TYR A 57 -11.82 -4.00 -14.86
CA TYR A 57 -10.60 -3.74 -14.09
C TYR A 57 -9.69 -4.98 -14.00
N LEU A 58 -10.26 -6.13 -13.68
CA LEU A 58 -9.51 -7.38 -13.58
C LEU A 58 -8.92 -7.80 -14.93
N LEU A 59 -9.68 -7.71 -16.02
CA LEU A 59 -9.19 -8.01 -17.38
C LEU A 59 -8.06 -7.04 -17.80
N LYS A 60 -8.20 -5.74 -17.48
CA LYS A 60 -7.15 -4.74 -17.72
C LYS A 60 -5.88 -5.08 -16.93
N LEU A 61 -6.03 -5.42 -15.65
CA LEU A 61 -4.92 -5.82 -14.80
C LEU A 61 -4.23 -7.09 -15.32
N MET A 62 -4.97 -8.11 -15.72
CA MET A 62 -4.41 -9.35 -16.29
C MET A 62 -3.58 -9.10 -17.55
N ARG A 63 -3.98 -8.14 -18.41
CA ARG A 63 -3.18 -7.74 -19.58
C ARG A 63 -1.90 -6.97 -19.22
N ILE A 64 -1.93 -6.22 -18.11
CA ILE A 64 -0.81 -5.42 -17.63
C ILE A 64 0.18 -6.28 -16.85
N LEU A 65 -0.30 -7.25 -16.07
CA LEU A 65 0.48 -8.05 -15.13
C LEU A 65 1.77 -8.65 -15.72
N PRO A 66 1.79 -9.22 -16.96
CA PRO A 66 3.03 -9.72 -17.56
C PRO A 66 4.10 -8.63 -17.79
N LYS A 67 3.72 -7.36 -17.85
CA LYS A 67 4.64 -6.22 -18.02
C LYS A 67 5.25 -5.76 -16.70
N LEU A 68 4.69 -6.20 -15.55
CA LEU A 68 5.15 -5.83 -14.20
C LEU A 68 6.25 -6.79 -13.68
N ARG A 69 7.20 -7.15 -14.55
CA ARG A 69 8.31 -8.05 -14.24
C ARG A 69 9.65 -7.48 -14.68
N GLY A 70 10.73 -7.95 -14.07
CA GLY A 70 12.10 -7.57 -14.44
C GLY A 70 12.51 -6.19 -13.89
N TYR A 71 11.83 -5.70 -12.87
CA TYR A 71 12.23 -4.50 -12.14
C TYR A 71 13.28 -4.84 -11.07
N ASP A 72 14.21 -3.90 -10.87
CA ASP A 72 15.16 -3.99 -9.77
C ASP A 72 14.47 -3.75 -8.42
N VAL A 73 13.52 -2.81 -8.41
CA VAL A 73 12.74 -2.43 -7.23
C VAL A 73 11.26 -2.31 -7.61
N VAL A 74 10.39 -2.87 -6.79
CA VAL A 74 8.96 -2.62 -6.78
C VAL A 74 8.59 -2.01 -5.42
N GLN A 75 7.90 -0.89 -5.40
CA GLN A 75 7.33 -0.31 -4.18
C GLN A 75 5.81 -0.32 -4.28
N LEU A 76 5.17 -0.89 -3.28
CA LEU A 76 3.72 -0.91 -3.11
C LEU A 76 3.33 0.26 -2.21
N ILE A 77 2.34 1.06 -2.60
CA ILE A 77 1.88 2.21 -1.79
C ILE A 77 1.30 1.78 -0.44
N ASN A 78 0.69 0.58 -0.38
CA ASN A 78 -0.07 0.08 0.74
C ASN A 78 -0.33 -1.44 0.51
N PRO A 79 -0.68 -2.26 1.51
CA PRO A 79 -1.03 -3.67 1.26
C PRO A 79 -2.23 -3.87 0.32
N MET A 80 -3.13 -2.88 0.25
CA MET A 80 -4.26 -2.87 -0.70
C MET A 80 -3.94 -2.06 -1.96
N PHE A 81 -2.78 -2.29 -2.58
CA PHE A 81 -2.23 -1.53 -3.72
C PHE A 81 -3.03 -1.63 -5.03
N PHE A 82 -4.09 -2.43 -5.07
CA PHE A 82 -5.08 -2.48 -6.16
C PHE A 82 -6.51 -2.43 -5.61
N GLU A 83 -7.44 -1.90 -6.41
CA GLU A 83 -8.88 -1.86 -6.11
C GLU A 83 -9.55 -3.23 -6.23
N LEU A 84 -9.00 -4.22 -5.53
CA LEU A 84 -9.46 -5.60 -5.48
C LEU A 84 -9.71 -6.05 -4.05
N LYS A 85 -10.47 -7.11 -3.87
CA LYS A 85 -10.55 -7.80 -2.59
C LYS A 85 -9.18 -8.40 -2.22
N ALA A 86 -8.85 -8.44 -0.94
CA ALA A 86 -7.57 -8.92 -0.43
C ALA A 86 -7.21 -10.33 -0.95
N GLU A 87 -8.20 -11.23 -1.08
CA GLU A 87 -8.01 -12.58 -1.60
C GLU A 87 -7.42 -12.61 -3.01
N ARG A 88 -7.75 -11.61 -3.83
CA ARG A 88 -7.23 -11.48 -5.20
C ARG A 88 -5.86 -10.80 -5.27
N ILE A 89 -5.49 -10.06 -4.23
CA ILE A 89 -4.19 -9.39 -4.15
C ILE A 89 -3.06 -10.38 -3.80
N PHE A 90 -3.31 -11.40 -2.97
CA PHE A 90 -2.32 -12.42 -2.63
C PHE A 90 -1.59 -13.04 -3.84
N PRO A 91 -2.27 -13.60 -4.85
CA PRO A 91 -1.59 -14.18 -6.00
C PRO A 91 -0.83 -13.13 -6.83
N ILE A 92 -1.33 -11.89 -6.88
CA ILE A 92 -0.66 -10.79 -7.60
C ILE A 92 0.62 -10.39 -6.86
N TYR A 93 0.57 -10.24 -5.54
CA TYR A 93 1.76 -9.99 -4.73
C TYR A 93 2.82 -11.08 -4.93
N ARG A 94 2.44 -12.36 -4.86
CA ARG A 94 3.35 -13.49 -5.10
C ARG A 94 3.96 -13.45 -6.51
N TYR A 95 3.17 -13.05 -7.50
CA TYR A 95 3.68 -12.85 -8.85
C TYR A 95 4.74 -11.74 -8.89
N LEU A 96 4.47 -10.57 -8.32
CA LEU A 96 5.42 -9.45 -8.24
C LEU A 96 6.70 -9.86 -7.51
N ARG A 97 6.56 -10.55 -6.38
CA ARG A 97 7.69 -11.03 -5.57
C ARG A 97 8.58 -12.02 -6.33
N LYS A 98 7.98 -12.92 -7.10
CA LYS A 98 8.69 -13.94 -7.89
C LYS A 98 9.45 -13.37 -9.09
N HIS A 99 8.94 -12.30 -9.71
CA HIS A 99 9.44 -11.82 -11.01
C HIS A 99 10.23 -10.51 -10.94
N ASN A 100 10.49 -9.98 -9.75
CA ASN A 100 11.25 -8.77 -9.52
C ASN A 100 12.34 -9.01 -8.45
N LYS A 101 13.38 -8.17 -8.41
CA LYS A 101 14.52 -8.41 -7.50
C LYS A 101 14.19 -8.06 -6.05
N LYS A 102 13.60 -6.88 -5.83
CA LYS A 102 13.24 -6.37 -4.50
C LYS A 102 11.82 -5.83 -4.48
N VAL A 103 11.09 -6.11 -3.41
CA VAL A 103 9.73 -5.59 -3.20
C VAL A 103 9.66 -4.91 -1.84
N PHE A 104 9.28 -3.64 -1.83
CA PHE A 104 9.08 -2.83 -0.63
C PHE A 104 7.60 -2.56 -0.39
N LEU A 105 7.20 -2.58 0.87
CA LEU A 105 5.87 -2.17 1.31
C LEU A 105 5.90 -0.73 1.77
N GLY A 106 4.97 0.09 1.27
CA GLY A 106 4.69 1.42 1.79
C GLY A 106 3.73 1.37 2.99
N GLY A 107 4.11 2.01 4.06
CA GLY A 107 3.27 2.30 5.21
C GLY A 107 2.84 3.77 5.16
N PHE A 108 1.93 4.10 4.24
CA PHE A 108 1.53 5.48 3.94
C PHE A 108 0.05 5.75 4.21
N GLY A 109 -0.58 4.98 5.07
CA GLY A 109 -1.99 5.20 5.35
C GLY A 109 -2.64 4.08 6.14
N MET A 110 -3.95 3.97 5.99
CA MET A 110 -4.77 3.01 6.71
C MET A 110 -4.39 1.56 6.34
N ASP A 111 -3.94 0.81 7.35
CA ASP A 111 -3.60 -0.59 7.26
C ASP A 111 -3.75 -1.30 8.62
N TRP A 112 -3.49 -2.61 8.68
CA TRP A 112 -3.66 -3.37 9.92
C TRP A 112 -2.70 -2.92 11.03
N TYR A 113 -1.44 -2.61 10.71
CA TYR A 113 -0.45 -2.19 11.72
C TYR A 113 -0.83 -0.86 12.34
N TRP A 114 -1.30 0.10 11.55
CA TRP A 114 -1.84 1.37 12.03
C TRP A 114 -3.05 1.15 12.94
N VAL A 115 -4.07 0.44 12.44
CA VAL A 115 -5.32 0.19 13.19
C VAL A 115 -5.05 -0.56 14.48
N SER A 116 -4.31 -1.67 14.43
CA SER A 116 -4.03 -2.52 15.59
C SER A 116 -3.20 -1.78 16.64
N THR A 117 -2.10 -1.15 16.25
CA THR A 117 -1.17 -0.49 17.17
C THR A 117 -1.83 0.71 17.86
N CYS A 118 -2.56 1.55 17.12
CA CYS A 118 -3.28 2.69 17.69
C CYS A 118 -4.43 2.27 18.62
N ARG A 119 -4.93 1.04 18.51
CA ARG A 119 -5.99 0.51 19.38
C ARG A 119 -5.47 -0.28 20.58
N THR A 120 -4.26 -0.83 20.51
CA THR A 120 -3.72 -1.68 21.58
C THR A 120 -2.64 -1.00 22.39
N THR A 121 -1.49 -0.71 21.80
CA THR A 121 -0.36 -0.09 22.49
C THR A 121 -0.48 1.43 22.64
N MET A 122 -1.22 2.07 21.74
CA MET A 122 -1.48 3.51 21.72
C MET A 122 -0.20 4.35 21.88
N PRO A 123 0.78 4.19 20.97
CA PRO A 123 2.07 4.89 21.08
C PRO A 123 1.93 6.39 20.85
N LEU A 124 0.86 6.82 20.22
CA LEU A 124 0.54 8.21 19.92
C LEU A 124 -0.51 8.73 20.88
N ARG A 125 -0.38 10.00 21.29
CA ARG A 125 -1.38 10.67 22.10
C ARG A 125 -2.72 10.82 21.38
N TYR A 126 -2.68 10.98 20.05
CA TYR A 126 -3.87 11.13 19.20
C TYR A 126 -3.69 10.31 17.94
N SER A 127 -4.74 9.62 17.53
CA SER A 127 -4.83 8.93 16.24
C SER A 127 -6.29 8.87 15.78
N ASP A 128 -6.53 8.22 14.64
CA ASP A 128 -7.90 7.92 14.19
C ASP A 128 -8.65 7.01 15.17
N PHE A 129 -7.95 6.30 16.06
CA PHE A 129 -8.50 5.26 16.93
C PHE A 129 -8.42 5.56 18.42
N ASN A 130 -7.60 6.55 18.86
CA ASN A 130 -7.48 6.89 20.28
C ASN A 130 -7.33 8.39 20.53
N ILE A 131 -7.69 8.80 21.75
CA ILE A 131 -7.37 10.09 22.37
C ILE A 131 -6.77 9.76 23.74
N GLY A 132 -5.49 9.99 23.92
CA GLY A 132 -4.76 9.51 25.09
C GLY A 132 -4.85 7.97 25.19
N LYS A 133 -5.36 7.47 26.30
CA LYS A 133 -5.58 6.04 26.55
C LYS A 133 -7.02 5.58 26.27
N SER A 134 -7.89 6.46 25.77
CA SER A 134 -9.27 6.14 25.48
C SER A 134 -9.47 5.85 24.01
N LEU A 135 -10.18 4.76 23.67
CA LEU A 135 -10.53 4.42 22.31
C LEU A 135 -11.60 5.36 21.76
N ARG A 136 -11.46 5.73 20.52
CA ARG A 136 -12.50 6.45 19.76
C ARG A 136 -13.61 5.49 19.35
N THR A 137 -14.86 5.96 19.47
CA THR A 137 -16.07 5.20 19.15
C THR A 137 -16.88 5.82 18.03
N ASN A 138 -16.32 6.80 17.31
CA ASN A 138 -16.95 7.39 16.14
C ASN A 138 -17.08 6.37 15.01
N HIS A 139 -18.01 6.64 14.10
CA HIS A 139 -18.35 5.75 12.98
C HIS A 139 -17.11 5.28 12.19
N ASP A 140 -16.19 6.18 11.86
CA ASP A 140 -15.03 5.86 11.02
C ASP A 140 -14.04 4.94 11.75
N ALA A 141 -13.76 5.19 13.04
CA ALA A 141 -12.91 4.32 13.84
C ALA A 141 -13.48 2.91 13.97
N ILE A 142 -14.79 2.78 14.14
CA ILE A 142 -15.47 1.47 14.21
C ILE A 142 -15.44 0.78 12.84
N LYS A 143 -15.73 1.50 11.77
CA LYS A 143 -15.73 0.97 10.41
C LYS A 143 -14.35 0.44 10.01
N GLU A 144 -13.30 1.25 10.16
CA GLU A 144 -11.93 0.84 9.81
C GLU A 144 -11.44 -0.33 10.70
N THR A 145 -11.84 -0.35 11.98
CA THR A 145 -11.56 -1.49 12.84
C THR A 145 -12.15 -2.79 12.29
N LYS A 146 -13.44 -2.78 11.91
CA LYS A 146 -14.12 -3.95 11.33
C LYS A 146 -13.53 -4.36 9.97
N ASP A 147 -13.05 -3.40 9.21
CA ASP A 147 -12.45 -3.63 7.90
C ASP A 147 -11.08 -4.29 7.98
N TRP A 148 -10.31 -4.01 9.03
CA TRP A 148 -8.93 -4.50 9.15
C TRP A 148 -8.76 -5.64 10.15
N ILE A 149 -9.39 -5.59 11.33
CA ILE A 149 -9.17 -6.58 12.39
C ILE A 149 -9.98 -7.86 12.16
N GLY A 150 -9.33 -9.02 12.21
CA GLY A 150 -9.95 -10.33 12.01
C GLY A 150 -10.29 -10.67 10.56
N THR A 151 -9.84 -9.88 9.59
CA THR A 151 -10.23 -9.98 8.18
C THR A 151 -9.13 -10.54 7.27
N THR A 152 -9.47 -10.76 6.00
CA THR A 152 -8.48 -11.13 4.98
C THR A 152 -7.49 -9.99 4.69
N LYS A 153 -7.86 -8.73 4.90
CA LYS A 153 -6.94 -7.58 4.79
C LYS A 153 -5.83 -7.66 5.83
N GLU A 154 -6.14 -8.03 7.08
CA GLU A 154 -5.13 -8.30 8.12
C GLU A 154 -4.14 -9.38 7.67
N LYS A 155 -4.67 -10.54 7.21
CA LYS A 155 -3.84 -11.65 6.76
C LYS A 155 -2.91 -11.23 5.61
N LEU A 156 -3.43 -10.47 4.65
CA LEU A 156 -2.66 -9.94 3.52
C LEU A 156 -1.57 -8.99 3.99
N ASN A 157 -1.90 -8.02 4.84
CA ASN A 157 -0.93 -7.04 5.33
C ASN A 157 0.21 -7.72 6.10
N LYS A 158 -0.12 -8.62 7.02
CA LYS A 158 0.88 -9.41 7.77
C LYS A 158 1.76 -10.24 6.84
N TYR A 159 1.16 -10.89 5.84
CA TYR A 159 1.90 -11.68 4.86
C TYR A 159 2.89 -10.83 4.06
N ILE A 160 2.43 -9.71 3.49
CA ILE A 160 3.29 -8.81 2.72
C ILE A 160 4.40 -8.21 3.59
N ALA A 161 4.07 -7.72 4.79
CA ALA A 161 5.04 -7.12 5.70
C ALA A 161 6.13 -8.11 6.15
N ALA A 162 5.77 -9.38 6.37
CA ALA A 162 6.74 -10.42 6.72
C ALA A 162 7.65 -10.80 5.54
N ASP A 163 7.10 -10.89 4.31
CA ASP A 163 7.80 -11.42 3.13
C ASP A 163 8.57 -10.36 2.32
N CYS A 164 8.15 -9.09 2.30
CA CYS A 164 8.81 -8.01 1.54
C CYS A 164 10.25 -7.73 2.03
N ASP A 165 11.06 -7.09 1.19
CA ASP A 165 12.48 -6.79 1.50
C ASP A 165 12.67 -5.61 2.46
N GLY A 166 11.68 -4.72 2.56
CA GLY A 166 11.70 -3.58 3.48
C GLY A 166 10.34 -2.89 3.53
N ILE A 167 10.15 -2.08 4.56
CA ILE A 167 8.94 -1.29 4.79
C ILE A 167 9.35 0.16 4.85
N ILE A 168 8.79 1.00 3.98
CA ILE A 168 9.09 2.43 3.89
C ILE A 168 7.90 3.19 4.43
N THR A 169 8.14 4.03 5.44
CA THR A 169 7.09 4.86 6.04
C THR A 169 7.43 6.33 5.86
N GLY A 170 6.49 7.12 5.38
CA GLY A 170 6.71 8.55 5.12
C GLY A 170 6.50 9.47 6.32
N LEU A 171 5.92 8.95 7.42
CA LEU A 171 5.59 9.71 8.61
C LEU A 171 5.91 8.89 9.86
N TYR A 172 6.33 9.58 10.94
CA TYR A 172 6.70 8.97 12.22
C TYR A 172 5.58 8.10 12.80
N GLU A 173 4.34 8.56 12.71
CA GLU A 173 3.18 7.84 13.23
C GLU A 173 2.98 6.47 12.58
N TYR A 174 3.25 6.34 11.28
CA TYR A 174 3.21 5.03 10.61
C TYR A 174 4.46 4.21 10.93
N TRP A 175 5.62 4.86 11.01
CA TRP A 175 6.87 4.18 11.36
C TRP A 175 6.78 3.50 12.72
N VAL A 176 6.32 4.18 13.76
CA VAL A 176 6.24 3.61 15.11
C VAL A 176 5.33 2.37 15.17
N CYS A 177 4.30 2.31 14.31
CA CYS A 177 3.42 1.16 14.22
C CYS A 177 4.09 -0.06 13.58
N TYR A 178 4.92 0.14 12.56
CA TYR A 178 5.64 -0.95 11.92
C TYR A 178 6.94 -1.32 12.65
N HIS A 179 7.66 -0.35 13.16
CA HIS A 179 8.96 -0.56 13.81
C HIS A 179 8.88 -1.48 15.03
N SER A 180 7.79 -1.42 15.80
CA SER A 180 7.56 -2.33 16.93
C SER A 180 7.52 -3.81 16.55
N TYR A 181 7.13 -4.13 15.32
CA TYR A 181 7.08 -5.49 14.77
C TYR A 181 8.31 -5.85 13.91
N PHE A 182 8.90 -4.86 13.24
CA PHE A 182 9.98 -5.03 12.27
C PHE A 182 11.10 -4.00 12.47
N PRO A 183 11.82 -4.04 13.61
CA PRO A 183 12.81 -3.02 13.96
C PRO A 183 13.96 -2.90 12.95
N ASN A 184 14.33 -4.00 12.29
CA ASN A 184 15.41 -4.05 11.30
C ASN A 184 14.94 -3.91 9.85
N LYS A 185 13.65 -3.70 9.61
CA LYS A 185 13.04 -3.72 8.28
C LYS A 185 12.22 -2.47 7.97
N ALA A 186 11.62 -1.86 8.99
CA ALA A 186 10.87 -0.62 8.86
C ALA A 186 11.82 0.58 8.96
N VAL A 187 11.83 1.39 7.89
CA VAL A 187 12.61 2.62 7.79
C VAL A 187 11.68 3.83 7.71
N TYR A 188 12.14 4.95 8.29
CA TYR A 188 11.46 6.24 8.30
C TYR A 188 12.13 7.19 7.34
#